data_7f261edd2d8623775c1b70aae01302f6
#
_entry.id   7f261edd2d8623775c1b70aae01302f6
#
_cell.length_a   1.000
_cell.length_b   1.000
_cell.length_c   1.000
_cell.angle_alpha   90.00
_cell.angle_beta   90.00
_cell.angle_gamma   90.00
#
_symmetry.space_group_name_H-M   'P 1'
#
loop_
_entity.id
_entity.type
_entity.pdbx_description
1 polymer ?
#
loop_
_entity_poly.entity_id
_entity_poly.type
_entity_poly.pdbx_seq_one_letter_code
_entity_poly.pdbx_strand_id
1 'polypeptide(L)'
;SGDPLKDGVGPASYAMRADVPDLNWDGQDRISPYRLNPDYTVSAKDVDPRGLDVVGLDRKVAGVVTDLWVDRAEAIIRYLEVKLTGSGATVLLPVPFCNVSKTRKRVEVDAIKAEHFAGVPRTKSADRVTRLEEDMISGYYGGGTLYATPERQEPWL
;
A
#
# COMPACT_ATOMS: atom_id res chain seq x y z
N SER A 1 18.76 -25.73 -6.91
CA SER A 1 19.32 -24.87 -7.93
C SER A 1 20.24 -23.82 -7.29
N GLY A 2 21.12 -23.26 -8.09
CA GLY A 2 21.99 -22.20 -7.62
C GLY A 2 21.43 -20.78 -7.82
N ASP A 3 20.17 -20.67 -8.16
CA ASP A 3 19.52 -19.38 -8.44
C ASP A 3 18.81 -18.88 -7.18
N PRO A 4 19.31 -17.81 -6.51
CA PRO A 4 18.71 -17.31 -5.29
C PRO A 4 17.25 -16.87 -5.47
N LEU A 5 16.86 -16.41 -6.66
CA LEU A 5 15.47 -16.01 -6.93
C LEU A 5 14.53 -17.21 -6.90
N LYS A 6 14.99 -18.36 -7.39
CA LYS A 6 14.21 -19.61 -7.37
C LYS A 6 14.21 -20.27 -6.00
N ASP A 7 15.34 -20.18 -5.30
CA ASP A 7 15.52 -20.85 -4.02
C ASP A 7 14.92 -20.06 -2.86
N GLY A 8 14.48 -18.82 -3.09
CA GLY A 8 13.87 -18.00 -2.07
C GLY A 8 14.82 -17.57 -0.96
N VAL A 9 16.11 -17.46 -1.24
CA VAL A 9 17.12 -17.05 -0.26
C VAL A 9 17.66 -15.66 -0.55
N GLY A 10 18.16 -15.01 0.48
CA GLY A 10 18.77 -13.69 0.37
C GLY A 10 17.75 -12.56 0.16
N PRO A 11 18.20 -11.39 -0.31
CA PRO A 11 17.35 -10.21 -0.46
C PRO A 11 16.18 -10.38 -1.40
N ALA A 12 16.23 -11.33 -2.33
CA ALA A 12 15.17 -11.59 -3.28
C ALA A 12 14.16 -12.64 -2.81
N SER A 13 14.24 -13.09 -1.56
CA SER A 13 13.38 -14.17 -1.06
C SER A 13 11.89 -13.81 -1.10
N TYR A 14 11.52 -12.54 -0.96
CA TYR A 14 10.12 -12.12 -1.05
C TYR A 14 9.50 -12.45 -2.41
N ALA A 15 10.29 -12.48 -3.49
CA ALA A 15 9.82 -12.80 -4.83
C ALA A 15 9.32 -14.24 -4.96
N MET A 16 9.67 -15.10 -4.00
CA MET A 16 9.24 -16.50 -3.97
C MET A 16 8.00 -16.72 -3.12
N ARG A 17 7.44 -15.69 -2.52
CA ARG A 17 6.21 -15.83 -1.73
C ARG A 17 5.06 -16.23 -2.63
N ALA A 18 4.11 -16.97 -2.02
CA ALA A 18 2.96 -17.46 -2.75
C ALA A 18 2.13 -16.29 -3.31
N ASP A 19 1.78 -16.40 -4.59
CA ASP A 19 0.97 -15.40 -5.28
C ASP A 19 -0.52 -15.71 -5.09
N VAL A 20 -0.90 -15.87 -3.84
CA VAL A 20 -2.27 -16.13 -3.40
C VAL A 20 -2.59 -15.22 -2.19
N PRO A 21 -3.86 -14.85 -1.99
CA PRO A 21 -4.24 -14.08 -0.81
C PRO A 21 -3.92 -14.81 0.48
N ASP A 22 -3.60 -14.04 1.52
CA ASP A 22 -3.58 -14.58 2.88
C ASP A 22 -5.01 -14.87 3.31
N LEU A 23 -5.22 -15.99 3.99
CA LEU A 23 -6.56 -16.47 4.33
C LEU A 23 -6.80 -16.42 5.84
N ASN A 24 -8.04 -16.17 6.21
CA ASN A 24 -8.54 -16.41 7.56
C ASN A 24 -8.69 -17.91 7.81
N TRP A 25 -8.91 -18.25 9.07
CA TRP A 25 -9.15 -19.64 9.48
C TRP A 25 -10.37 -20.27 8.79
N ASP A 26 -11.34 -19.45 8.32
CA ASP A 26 -12.53 -19.90 7.61
C ASP A 26 -12.31 -20.04 6.09
N GLY A 27 -11.10 -19.84 5.60
CA GLY A 27 -10.74 -19.95 4.20
C GLY A 27 -11.05 -18.73 3.35
N GLN A 28 -11.57 -17.64 3.95
CA GLN A 28 -11.82 -16.39 3.24
C GLN A 28 -10.58 -15.48 3.26
N ASP A 29 -10.50 -14.53 2.31
CA ASP A 29 -9.41 -13.58 2.26
C ASP A 29 -9.31 -12.82 3.58
N ARG A 30 -8.11 -12.77 4.16
CA ARG A 30 -7.87 -12.02 5.38
C ARG A 30 -7.99 -10.51 5.14
N ILE A 31 -7.43 -10.03 4.03
CA ILE A 31 -7.46 -8.62 3.66
C ILE A 31 -8.47 -8.44 2.54
N SER A 32 -9.41 -7.51 2.72
CA SER A 32 -10.51 -7.32 1.79
C SER A 32 -10.95 -5.85 1.76
N PRO A 33 -11.36 -5.33 0.58
CA PRO A 33 -11.88 -3.98 0.50
C PRO A 33 -13.14 -3.79 1.36
N TYR A 34 -13.25 -2.63 1.98
CA TYR A 34 -14.40 -2.31 2.83
C TYR A 34 -15.71 -2.36 2.06
N ARG A 35 -15.72 -1.99 0.77
CA ARG A 35 -16.93 -2.05 -0.08
C ARG A 35 -17.53 -3.44 -0.17
N LEU A 36 -16.74 -4.50 0.06
CA LEU A 36 -17.21 -5.88 0.09
C LEU A 36 -17.59 -6.35 1.50
N ASN A 37 -17.42 -5.51 2.51
CA ASN A 37 -17.63 -5.84 3.91
C ASN A 37 -18.43 -4.74 4.61
N PRO A 38 -19.65 -4.40 4.10
CA PRO A 38 -20.37 -3.23 4.59
C PRO A 38 -20.79 -3.32 6.06
N ASP A 39 -20.92 -4.55 6.59
CA ASP A 39 -21.29 -4.76 7.99
C ASP A 39 -20.08 -4.79 8.92
N TYR A 40 -18.88 -4.65 8.37
CA TYR A 40 -17.65 -4.70 9.16
C TYR A 40 -17.39 -3.33 9.78
N THR A 41 -17.29 -3.30 11.11
CA THR A 41 -17.05 -2.04 11.83
C THR A 41 -15.56 -1.89 12.11
N VAL A 42 -14.97 -0.84 11.58
CA VAL A 42 -13.62 -0.42 11.92
C VAL A 42 -13.73 0.67 12.99
N SER A 43 -12.89 0.58 14.02
CA SER A 43 -12.90 1.57 15.10
C SER A 43 -12.68 2.98 14.53
N ALA A 44 -13.64 3.88 14.77
CA ALA A 44 -13.68 5.22 14.16
C ALA A 44 -13.05 6.27 15.08
N LYS A 45 -11.96 5.94 15.77
CA LYS A 45 -11.28 6.94 16.63
C LYS A 45 -10.62 8.05 15.81
N ASP A 46 -10.35 7.79 14.53
CA ASP A 46 -9.64 8.71 13.66
C ASP A 46 -10.52 9.18 12.50
N VAL A 47 -10.04 10.21 11.80
CA VAL A 47 -10.71 10.71 10.61
C VAL A 47 -10.76 9.60 9.57
N ASP A 48 -11.94 9.38 8.99
CA ASP A 48 -12.10 8.50 7.85
C ASP A 48 -11.38 9.12 6.65
N PRO A 49 -10.33 8.48 6.11
CA PRO A 49 -9.56 9.09 5.03
C PRO A 49 -10.22 8.99 3.65
N ARG A 50 -11.34 8.28 3.52
CA ARG A 50 -12.00 8.16 2.21
C ARG A 50 -12.44 9.53 1.71
N GLY A 51 -12.13 9.81 0.45
CA GLY A 51 -12.41 11.10 -0.18
C GLY A 51 -11.33 12.15 0.01
N LEU A 52 -10.32 11.90 0.85
CA LEU A 52 -9.23 12.83 1.05
C LEU A 52 -8.20 12.71 -0.07
N ASP A 53 -7.55 13.83 -0.38
CA ASP A 53 -6.40 13.84 -1.26
C ASP A 53 -5.22 13.10 -0.62
N VAL A 54 -4.46 12.41 -1.47
CA VAL A 54 -3.17 11.82 -1.11
C VAL A 54 -2.09 12.67 -1.72
N VAL A 55 -1.17 13.17 -0.90
CA VAL A 55 -0.03 13.96 -1.36
C VAL A 55 1.27 13.20 -1.11
N GLY A 56 2.21 13.36 -2.02
CA GLY A 56 3.54 12.76 -1.90
C GLY A 56 4.49 13.61 -1.07
N LEU A 57 5.74 13.18 -1.05
CA LEU A 57 6.84 13.89 -0.37
C LEU A 57 6.97 15.34 -0.84
N ASP A 58 6.72 15.60 -2.13
CA ASP A 58 6.76 16.93 -2.73
C ASP A 58 5.49 17.76 -2.48
N ARG A 59 4.56 17.24 -1.71
CA ARG A 59 3.27 17.87 -1.37
C ARG A 59 2.38 18.15 -2.58
N LYS A 60 2.65 17.46 -3.69
CA LYS A 60 1.74 17.45 -4.84
C LYS A 60 0.73 16.33 -4.66
N VAL A 61 -0.46 16.54 -5.23
CA VAL A 61 -1.55 15.55 -5.16
C VAL A 61 -1.22 14.38 -6.10
N ALA A 62 -1.21 13.18 -5.54
CA ALA A 62 -1.04 11.93 -6.29
C ALA A 62 -2.38 11.32 -6.69
N GLY A 63 -3.39 11.47 -5.85
CA GLY A 63 -4.70 10.88 -6.08
C GLY A 63 -5.64 11.14 -4.92
N VAL A 64 -6.71 10.35 -4.86
CA VAL A 64 -7.74 10.44 -3.83
C VAL A 64 -8.00 9.05 -3.25
N VAL A 65 -8.28 8.99 -1.95
CA VAL A 65 -8.63 7.73 -1.28
C VAL A 65 -10.04 7.33 -1.66
N THR A 66 -10.19 6.14 -2.25
CA THR A 66 -11.48 5.63 -2.71
C THR A 66 -12.05 4.52 -1.83
N ASP A 67 -11.20 3.80 -1.12
CA ASP A 67 -11.66 2.73 -0.22
C ASP A 67 -10.58 2.42 0.83
N LEU A 68 -10.97 1.63 1.82
CA LEU A 68 -10.10 1.09 2.84
C LEU A 68 -10.04 -0.42 2.65
N TRP A 69 -8.86 -1.01 2.86
CA TRP A 69 -8.72 -2.46 2.86
C TRP A 69 -8.45 -2.93 4.28
N VAL A 70 -9.34 -3.78 4.78
CA VAL A 70 -9.34 -4.19 6.19
C VAL A 70 -8.75 -5.58 6.35
N ASP A 71 -8.01 -5.75 7.44
CA ASP A 71 -7.58 -7.06 7.91
C ASP A 71 -8.70 -7.60 8.80
N ARG A 72 -9.43 -8.60 8.31
CA ARG A 72 -10.61 -9.11 8.99
C ARG A 72 -10.27 -9.98 10.19
N ALA A 73 -9.03 -10.46 10.28
CA ALA A 73 -8.59 -11.24 11.45
C ALA A 73 -8.25 -10.33 12.64
N GLU A 74 -7.62 -9.18 12.38
CA GLU A 74 -7.17 -8.26 13.43
C GLU A 74 -8.06 -7.02 13.58
N ALA A 75 -9.05 -6.84 12.72
CA ALA A 75 -9.97 -5.70 12.75
C ALA A 75 -9.25 -4.36 12.61
N ILE A 76 -8.28 -4.30 11.71
CA ILE A 76 -7.52 -3.08 11.43
C ILE A 76 -7.48 -2.78 9.93
N ILE A 77 -7.27 -1.51 9.59
CA ILE A 77 -7.04 -1.09 8.21
C ILE A 77 -5.58 -1.38 7.87
N ARG A 78 -5.35 -2.08 6.75
CA ARG A 78 -4.01 -2.40 6.25
C ARG A 78 -3.57 -1.49 5.12
N TYR A 79 -4.50 -1.12 4.23
CA TYR A 79 -4.19 -0.32 3.05
C TYR A 79 -5.26 0.73 2.83
N LEU A 80 -4.85 1.86 2.25
CA LEU A 80 -5.75 2.78 1.60
C LEU A 80 -5.73 2.49 0.11
N GLU A 81 -6.90 2.46 -0.51
CA GLU A 81 -7.00 2.36 -1.97
C GLU A 81 -6.98 3.78 -2.54
N VAL A 82 -6.08 4.03 -3.46
CA VAL A 82 -5.88 5.37 -4.02
C VAL A 82 -6.12 5.34 -5.52
N LYS A 83 -7.05 6.19 -5.98
CA LYS A 83 -7.25 6.42 -7.39
C LYS A 83 -6.35 7.57 -7.83
N LEU A 84 -5.44 7.28 -8.75
CA LEU A 84 -4.44 8.24 -9.19
C LEU A 84 -5.03 9.32 -10.07
N THR A 85 -4.61 10.56 -9.84
CA THR A 85 -4.96 11.70 -10.70
C THR A 85 -4.35 11.49 -12.08
N GLY A 86 -5.08 11.84 -13.12
CA GLY A 86 -4.61 11.72 -14.50
C GLY A 86 -4.89 10.35 -15.10
N SER A 87 -4.24 9.30 -14.66
CA SER A 87 -4.42 7.95 -15.22
C SER A 87 -5.73 7.29 -14.81
N GLY A 88 -6.24 7.65 -13.63
CA GLY A 88 -7.41 6.98 -13.05
C GLY A 88 -7.11 5.56 -12.55
N ALA A 89 -5.84 5.14 -12.57
CA ALA A 89 -5.44 3.83 -12.08
C ALA A 89 -5.55 3.76 -10.56
N THR A 90 -5.78 2.55 -10.04
CA THR A 90 -5.89 2.30 -8.62
C THR A 90 -4.62 1.62 -8.10
N VAL A 91 -4.09 2.13 -7.00
CA VAL A 91 -2.95 1.52 -6.30
C VAL A 91 -3.29 1.38 -4.82
N LEU A 92 -2.61 0.47 -4.12
CA LEU A 92 -2.70 0.32 -2.69
C LEU A 92 -1.57 1.08 -1.99
N LEU A 93 -1.91 1.70 -0.88
CA LEU A 93 -0.98 2.44 -0.04
C LEU A 93 -1.01 1.83 1.37
N PRO A 94 0.10 1.18 1.80
CA PRO A 94 0.14 0.59 3.13
C PRO A 94 0.02 1.66 4.22
N VAL A 95 -0.81 1.40 5.21
CA VAL A 95 -1.08 2.35 6.30
C VAL A 95 0.18 2.84 7.02
N PRO A 96 1.21 2.00 7.26
CA PRO A 96 2.43 2.49 7.90
C PRO A 96 3.14 3.64 7.17
N PHE A 97 2.89 3.82 5.88
CA PHE A 97 3.48 4.91 5.11
C PHE A 97 2.58 6.16 5.05
N CYS A 98 1.42 6.12 5.71
CA CYS A 98 0.45 7.21 5.70
C CYS A 98 0.52 8.04 6.98
N ASN A 99 0.35 9.35 6.81
CA ASN A 99 0.06 10.26 7.89
C ASN A 99 -1.21 11.05 7.52
N VAL A 100 -2.32 10.78 8.22
CA VAL A 100 -3.58 11.48 7.99
C VAL A 100 -3.55 12.79 8.76
N SER A 101 -3.49 13.90 8.04
CA SER A 101 -3.47 15.23 8.64
C SER A 101 -4.91 15.72 8.88
N LYS A 102 -5.30 15.84 10.14
CA LYS A 102 -6.61 16.39 10.50
C LYS A 102 -6.70 17.88 10.19
N THR A 103 -5.59 18.59 10.36
CA THR A 103 -5.51 20.03 10.12
C THR A 103 -5.61 20.36 8.63
N ARG A 104 -4.81 19.67 7.81
CA ARG A 104 -4.77 19.89 6.36
C ARG A 104 -5.82 19.07 5.62
N LYS A 105 -6.48 18.14 6.30
CA LYS A 105 -7.52 17.28 5.73
C LYS A 105 -7.04 16.55 4.47
N ARG A 106 -5.90 15.86 4.62
CA ARG A 106 -5.30 15.10 3.52
C ARG A 106 -4.44 13.97 4.08
N VAL A 107 -4.15 12.98 3.24
CA VAL A 107 -3.21 11.91 3.55
C VAL A 107 -1.83 12.31 3.02
N GLU A 108 -0.84 12.35 3.90
CA GLU A 108 0.53 12.70 3.54
C GLU A 108 1.39 11.46 3.49
N VAL A 109 2.18 11.31 2.43
CA VAL A 109 3.08 10.17 2.22
C VAL A 109 4.47 10.71 1.99
N ASP A 110 5.39 10.46 2.92
CA ASP A 110 6.76 10.95 2.84
C ASP A 110 7.72 9.97 2.15
N ALA A 111 7.25 8.77 1.84
CA ALA A 111 8.09 7.74 1.22
C ALA A 111 8.44 8.06 -0.22
N ILE A 112 7.49 8.57 -1.00
CA ILE A 112 7.64 8.80 -2.44
C ILE A 112 6.99 10.12 -2.85
N LYS A 113 7.44 10.65 -3.99
CA LYS A 113 6.81 11.83 -4.60
C LYS A 113 5.52 11.44 -5.32
N ALA A 114 4.67 12.43 -5.61
CA ALA A 114 3.41 12.20 -6.30
C ALA A 114 3.59 11.42 -7.61
N GLU A 115 4.57 11.80 -8.43
CA GLU A 115 4.84 11.15 -9.72
C GLU A 115 5.21 9.66 -9.59
N HIS A 116 5.76 9.25 -8.45
CA HIS A 116 6.19 7.86 -8.22
C HIS A 116 5.04 6.91 -7.93
N PHE A 117 3.87 7.44 -7.61
CA PHE A 117 2.70 6.57 -7.36
C PHE A 117 2.29 5.76 -8.59
N ALA A 118 2.57 6.28 -9.79
CA ALA A 118 2.30 5.55 -11.02
C ALA A 118 3.09 4.24 -11.14
N GLY A 119 4.23 4.14 -10.45
CA GLY A 119 5.09 2.95 -10.46
C GLY A 119 4.77 1.92 -9.36
N VAL A 120 3.83 2.20 -8.48
CA VAL A 120 3.44 1.24 -7.44
C VAL A 120 2.93 -0.04 -8.09
N PRO A 121 3.45 -1.22 -7.69
CA PRO A 121 2.95 -2.49 -8.24
C PRO A 121 1.46 -2.62 -8.06
N ARG A 122 0.76 -3.03 -9.12
CA ARG A 122 -0.69 -3.18 -9.12
C ARG A 122 -1.08 -4.58 -8.69
N THR A 123 -2.27 -4.70 -8.09
CA THR A 123 -2.86 -6.00 -7.84
C THR A 123 -3.47 -6.53 -9.15
N LYS A 124 -3.43 -7.86 -9.32
CA LYS A 124 -4.06 -8.51 -10.47
C LYS A 124 -5.58 -8.41 -10.41
N SER A 125 -6.12 -8.37 -9.20
CA SER A 125 -7.55 -8.27 -8.95
C SER A 125 -7.88 -6.92 -8.31
N ALA A 126 -9.03 -6.36 -8.66
CA ALA A 126 -9.53 -5.14 -8.02
C ALA A 126 -9.97 -5.37 -6.57
N ASP A 127 -10.23 -6.61 -6.18
CA ASP A 127 -10.85 -6.97 -4.91
C ASP A 127 -9.98 -7.83 -4.00
N ARG A 128 -8.82 -8.26 -4.46
CA ARG A 128 -7.95 -9.20 -3.74
C ARG A 128 -6.50 -8.76 -3.85
N VAL A 129 -5.73 -9.01 -2.78
CA VAL A 129 -4.29 -8.81 -2.77
C VAL A 129 -3.61 -10.08 -2.34
N THR A 130 -2.58 -10.52 -3.09
CA THR A 130 -1.81 -11.71 -2.77
C THR A 130 -0.66 -11.37 -1.84
N ARG A 131 -0.11 -12.39 -1.17
CA ARG A 131 1.05 -12.22 -0.29
C ARG A 131 2.26 -11.69 -1.04
N LEU A 132 2.47 -12.15 -2.27
CA LEU A 132 3.53 -11.64 -3.13
C LEU A 132 3.30 -10.17 -3.46
N GLU A 133 2.08 -9.80 -3.84
CA GLU A 133 1.73 -8.42 -4.14
C GLU A 133 1.93 -7.51 -2.93
N GLU A 134 1.55 -7.96 -1.73
CA GLU A 134 1.78 -7.19 -0.51
C GLU A 134 3.27 -6.89 -0.30
N ASP A 135 4.12 -7.87 -0.50
CA ASP A 135 5.57 -7.69 -0.34
C ASP A 135 6.13 -6.74 -1.39
N MET A 136 5.69 -6.85 -2.63
CA MET A 136 6.13 -5.97 -3.71
C MET A 136 5.69 -4.53 -3.47
N ILE A 137 4.45 -4.33 -3.05
CA ILE A 137 3.90 -3.00 -2.75
C ILE A 137 4.68 -2.38 -1.59
N SER A 138 4.82 -3.09 -0.48
CA SER A 138 5.55 -2.58 0.69
C SER A 138 7.02 -2.30 0.36
N GLY A 139 7.65 -3.16 -0.44
CA GLY A 139 9.03 -2.96 -0.89
C GLY A 139 9.19 -1.73 -1.75
N TYR A 140 8.21 -1.41 -2.58
CA TYR A 140 8.24 -0.21 -3.42
C TYR A 140 8.27 1.06 -2.57
N TYR A 141 7.34 1.20 -1.62
CA TYR A 141 7.31 2.37 -0.74
C TYR A 141 8.54 2.41 0.16
N GLY A 142 8.96 1.29 0.71
CA GLY A 142 10.15 1.20 1.55
C GLY A 142 11.43 1.56 0.80
N GLY A 143 11.55 1.14 -0.46
CA GLY A 143 12.64 1.55 -1.34
C GLY A 143 12.60 3.04 -1.64
N GLY A 144 11.42 3.59 -1.84
CA GLY A 144 11.22 5.01 -2.07
C GLY A 144 11.72 5.88 -0.92
N THR A 145 11.62 5.41 0.32
CA THR A 145 12.14 6.18 1.46
C THR A 145 13.64 6.46 1.37
N LEU A 146 14.37 5.62 0.64
CA LEU A 146 15.81 5.79 0.44
C LEU A 146 16.14 6.67 -0.78
N TYR A 147 15.32 6.59 -1.84
CA TYR A 147 15.69 7.14 -3.14
C TYR A 147 14.76 8.22 -3.67
N ALA A 148 13.77 8.66 -2.90
CA ALA A 148 12.79 9.65 -3.35
C ALA A 148 13.38 11.05 -3.54
N THR A 149 14.48 11.38 -2.85
CA THR A 149 15.16 12.67 -2.95
C THR A 149 16.66 12.44 -3.11
N PRO A 150 17.40 13.44 -3.67
CA PRO A 150 18.86 13.33 -3.78
C PRO A 150 19.55 13.08 -2.45
N GLU A 151 19.09 13.68 -1.37
CA GLU A 151 19.66 13.51 -0.05
C GLU A 151 19.59 12.04 0.42
N ARG A 152 18.56 11.33 0.01
CA ARG A 152 18.39 9.91 0.35
C ARG A 152 19.22 9.00 -0.55
N GLN A 153 19.76 9.52 -1.65
CA GLN A 153 20.58 8.78 -2.60
C GLN A 153 22.07 8.90 -2.32
N GLU A 154 22.46 9.66 -1.32
CA GLU A 154 23.86 9.84 -1.02
C GLU A 154 24.51 8.51 -0.67
N PRO A 155 25.73 8.25 -1.20
CA PRO A 155 26.41 7.02 -0.92
C PRO A 155 26.85 6.92 0.54
N TRP A 156 26.98 5.71 1.02
CA TRP A 156 27.45 5.39 2.35
C TRP A 156 28.97 5.55 2.42
N LEU A 157 29.43 6.75 2.57
CA LEU A 157 30.86 6.99 2.68
C LEU A 157 31.26 7.27 4.11
#